data_a81a7bd5cfbbbcd6af29c853f90d284f
#
_entry.id   a81a7bd5cfbbbcd6af29c853f90d284f
#
_cell.length_a   1.000
_cell.length_b   1.000
_cell.length_c   1.000
_cell.angle_alpha   90.00
_cell.angle_beta   90.00
_cell.angle_gamma   90.00
#
_symmetry.space_group_name_H-M   'P 1'
#
loop_
_entity.id
_entity.type
_entity.pdbx_description
1 polymer ?
#
loop_
_entity_poly.entity_id
_entity_poly.type
_entity_poly.pdbx_seq_one_letter_code
_entity_poly.pdbx_strand_id
1 'polypeptide(L)'
;EVMEILPRAYPFREITREDVHSVLGMLAGDFEHDRDIPVRPRILYDRIHGRVEGDGYSRMLAVSAGGAIPDKGLYTVRTGDGVKVGEVDEEFVYESQKGDRFLLGAFAWKIQDISRDSVTVAQAPLEGARVPFWKGELKGRDLRTSKAFGRIYHELQEACEKGSLVQALNRLGLDDAAADLSAGFIKRQVQATDGLPDDKTILVEHFRDQSGNAQIMIHSLFGKRVNAPLALLLQQAARQRAGINVGCVEEEDGILLYSYGEERMPEGLLYQVDPESVVPVLEALLPATPIFGIAFRYNSGRALMMGVKKSGRLPLWMQRLRSAEMLDTLVKDTSGGVSLEKAHPLIRETMRECLTQIWDPEGVKEILHDIRSGAISVREFHSETPSPMSLPLQWAQEAAVMYDYYPTTRGVQAAVEDELKQTQMIAAEK
;
A
#
# COMPACT_ATOMS: atom_id res chain seq x y z
N GLU A 1 36.72 -0.01 -17.39
CA GLU A 1 36.07 -1.33 -17.19
C GLU A 1 34.59 -1.19 -16.80
N VAL A 2 34.22 -0.52 -15.66
CA VAL A 2 32.82 -0.32 -15.29
C VAL A 2 32.05 0.42 -16.39
N MET A 3 32.60 1.51 -16.92
CA MET A 3 32.02 2.29 -18.04
C MET A 3 32.01 1.57 -19.38
N GLU A 4 32.67 0.45 -19.51
CA GLU A 4 32.61 -0.42 -20.69
C GLU A 4 31.54 -1.49 -20.58
N ILE A 5 31.19 -1.87 -19.34
CA ILE A 5 30.22 -2.93 -19.04
C ILE A 5 28.81 -2.37 -18.91
N LEU A 6 28.61 -1.33 -18.09
CA LEU A 6 27.28 -0.81 -17.75
C LEU A 6 26.47 -0.39 -18.97
N PRO A 7 26.98 0.38 -19.96
CA PRO A 7 26.18 0.81 -21.11
C PRO A 7 25.72 -0.32 -22.04
N ARG A 8 26.24 -1.52 -21.88
CA ARG A 8 25.78 -2.73 -22.64
C ARG A 8 24.40 -3.20 -22.18
N ALA A 9 23.99 -2.86 -20.97
CA ALA A 9 22.67 -3.13 -20.46
C ALA A 9 21.70 -2.00 -20.81
N TYR A 10 20.56 -2.28 -21.40
CA TYR A 10 19.59 -1.30 -21.88
C TYR A 10 19.22 -0.23 -20.85
N PRO A 11 18.99 -0.53 -19.55
CA PRO A 11 18.68 0.48 -18.54
C PRO A 11 19.81 1.49 -18.29
N PHE A 12 21.05 1.13 -18.61
CA PHE A 12 22.25 1.96 -18.35
C PHE A 12 22.91 2.52 -19.60
N ARG A 13 22.23 2.45 -20.78
CA ARG A 13 22.81 2.91 -22.05
C ARG A 13 23.19 4.39 -22.07
N GLU A 14 22.50 5.19 -21.27
CA GLU A 14 22.69 6.65 -21.19
C GLU A 14 23.48 7.07 -19.93
N ILE A 15 24.04 6.10 -19.17
CA ILE A 15 24.76 6.41 -17.93
C ILE A 15 26.04 7.21 -18.21
N THR A 16 26.24 8.26 -17.46
CA THR A 16 27.41 9.12 -17.57
C THR A 16 28.53 8.67 -16.62
N ARG A 17 29.75 9.20 -16.83
CA ARG A 17 30.84 8.99 -15.86
C ARG A 17 30.52 9.63 -14.51
N GLU A 18 29.84 10.77 -14.50
CA GLU A 18 29.45 11.49 -13.29
C GLU A 18 28.48 10.67 -12.47
N ASP A 19 27.50 10.00 -13.10
CA ASP A 19 26.58 9.10 -12.41
C ASP A 19 27.33 7.95 -11.74
N VAL A 20 28.28 7.35 -12.46
CA VAL A 20 29.09 6.25 -11.91
C VAL A 20 29.97 6.72 -10.75
N HIS A 21 30.60 7.90 -10.87
CA HIS A 21 31.41 8.47 -9.79
C HIS A 21 30.54 8.80 -8.56
N SER A 22 29.34 9.33 -8.76
CA SER A 22 28.38 9.60 -7.69
C SER A 22 28.00 8.32 -6.93
N VAL A 23 27.66 7.24 -7.66
CA VAL A 23 27.34 5.94 -7.05
C VAL A 23 28.55 5.32 -6.33
N LEU A 24 29.74 5.43 -6.91
CA LEU A 24 30.96 4.93 -6.26
C LEU A 24 31.29 5.72 -4.99
N GLY A 25 31.08 7.04 -5.00
CA GLY A 25 31.20 7.89 -3.82
C GLY A 25 30.24 7.43 -2.73
N MET A 26 28.97 7.22 -3.08
CA MET A 26 27.96 6.68 -2.16
C MET A 26 28.41 5.33 -1.55
N LEU A 27 28.86 4.41 -2.36
CA LEU A 27 29.30 3.11 -1.88
C LEU A 27 30.56 3.18 -1.02
N ALA A 28 31.40 4.18 -1.23
CA ALA A 28 32.59 4.46 -0.42
C ALA A 28 32.29 5.20 0.90
N GLY A 29 31.05 5.67 1.12
CA GLY A 29 30.65 6.36 2.33
C GLY A 29 30.85 7.87 2.31
N ASP A 30 30.82 8.50 1.14
CA ASP A 30 31.09 9.93 0.97
C ASP A 30 29.84 10.83 1.10
N PHE A 31 28.87 10.49 1.93
CA PHE A 31 27.66 11.30 2.13
C PHE A 31 27.76 12.21 3.35
N GLU A 32 27.33 13.46 3.19
CA GLU A 32 27.28 14.46 4.26
C GLU A 32 26.33 14.07 5.41
N HIS A 33 25.35 13.21 5.13
CA HIS A 33 24.32 12.76 6.10
C HIS A 33 24.69 11.46 6.83
N ASP A 34 25.87 10.90 6.61
CA ASP A 34 26.25 9.56 7.13
C ASP A 34 26.58 9.54 8.64
N ARG A 35 26.56 10.69 9.33
CA ARG A 35 26.97 10.73 10.75
C ARG A 35 26.01 9.97 11.69
N ASP A 36 24.73 9.90 11.30
CA ASP A 36 23.68 9.28 12.14
C ASP A 36 23.25 7.91 11.62
N ILE A 37 23.68 7.51 10.40
CA ILE A 37 23.41 6.20 9.84
C ILE A 37 24.66 5.34 9.92
N PRO A 38 24.70 4.31 10.77
CA PRO A 38 25.89 3.47 10.96
C PRO A 38 26.09 2.49 9.78
N VAL A 39 26.34 3.03 8.60
CA VAL A 39 26.59 2.24 7.40
C VAL A 39 28.10 2.23 7.09
N ARG A 40 28.69 1.04 7.21
CA ARG A 40 30.08 0.83 6.86
C ARG A 40 30.29 1.02 5.35
N PRO A 41 31.38 1.69 4.89
CA PRO A 41 31.75 1.73 3.49
C PRO A 41 31.74 0.34 2.85
N ARG A 42 31.18 0.24 1.63
CA ARG A 42 31.01 -1.04 0.92
C ARG A 42 32.14 -1.32 -0.03
N ILE A 43 32.89 -0.30 -0.41
CA ILE A 43 34.05 -0.37 -1.30
C ILE A 43 35.13 0.58 -0.83
N LEU A 44 36.35 0.34 -1.27
CA LEU A 44 37.44 1.30 -1.24
C LEU A 44 37.52 1.95 -2.62
N TYR A 45 37.48 3.28 -2.68
CA TYR A 45 37.49 4.04 -3.92
C TYR A 45 38.67 5.00 -3.98
N ASP A 46 39.68 4.64 -4.76
CA ASP A 46 40.80 5.54 -5.10
C ASP A 46 40.37 6.44 -6.28
N ARG A 47 40.05 7.70 -5.96
CA ARG A 47 39.61 8.69 -6.96
C ARG A 47 40.73 9.19 -7.85
N ILE A 48 41.97 9.12 -7.35
CA ILE A 48 43.16 9.62 -8.11
C ILE A 48 43.45 8.68 -9.27
N HIS A 49 43.46 7.37 -8.98
CA HIS A 49 43.74 6.36 -9.99
C HIS A 49 42.50 5.75 -10.63
N GLY A 50 41.30 6.14 -10.19
CA GLY A 50 40.01 5.60 -10.66
C GLY A 50 39.85 4.11 -10.37
N ARG A 51 40.38 3.64 -9.24
CA ARG A 51 40.40 2.22 -8.88
C ARG A 51 39.41 1.93 -7.75
N VAL A 52 38.64 0.85 -7.91
CA VAL A 52 37.68 0.38 -6.93
C VAL A 52 38.09 -0.98 -6.44
N GLU A 53 38.11 -1.18 -5.12
CA GLU A 53 38.41 -2.44 -4.46
C GLU A 53 37.32 -2.82 -3.46
N GLY A 54 37.02 -4.11 -3.34
CA GLY A 54 36.15 -4.66 -2.31
C GLY A 54 36.95 -5.49 -1.29
N ASP A 55 36.48 -5.47 -0.05
CA ASP A 55 36.98 -6.33 1.02
C ASP A 55 36.08 -7.57 1.21
N GLY A 56 36.36 -8.39 2.24
CA GLY A 56 35.54 -9.54 2.58
C GLY A 56 34.10 -9.17 2.95
N TYR A 57 33.86 -7.97 3.50
CA TYR A 57 32.53 -7.45 3.78
C TYR A 57 31.79 -7.08 2.49
N SER A 58 32.45 -6.39 1.57
CA SER A 58 31.92 -6.07 0.24
C SER A 58 31.44 -7.32 -0.49
N ARG A 59 32.26 -8.38 -0.47
CA ARG A 59 31.91 -9.66 -1.08
C ARG A 59 30.68 -10.30 -0.43
N MET A 60 30.59 -10.28 0.90
CA MET A 60 29.44 -10.81 1.63
C MET A 60 28.16 -10.04 1.31
N LEU A 61 28.25 -8.72 1.23
CA LEU A 61 27.10 -7.87 0.83
C LEU A 61 26.62 -8.23 -0.57
N ALA A 62 27.53 -8.28 -1.55
CA ALA A 62 27.18 -8.59 -2.93
C ALA A 62 26.54 -9.98 -3.09
N VAL A 63 27.01 -10.99 -2.36
CA VAL A 63 26.42 -12.33 -2.37
C VAL A 63 25.07 -12.38 -1.65
N SER A 64 24.91 -11.60 -0.58
CA SER A 64 23.69 -11.60 0.24
C SER A 64 22.58 -10.74 -0.33
N ALA A 65 22.92 -9.70 -1.07
CA ALA A 65 21.98 -8.73 -1.62
C ALA A 65 21.55 -9.07 -3.05
N GLY A 66 21.27 -10.27 -3.37
CA GLY A 66 20.79 -10.89 -4.61
C GLY A 66 20.35 -10.06 -5.83
N GLY A 67 20.70 -8.78 -5.92
CA GLY A 67 20.36 -7.89 -7.03
C GLY A 67 19.10 -7.04 -6.81
N ALA A 68 18.41 -6.67 -7.90
CA ALA A 68 17.29 -5.75 -7.89
C ALA A 68 15.97 -6.38 -7.39
N ILE A 69 15.87 -7.71 -7.35
CA ILE A 69 14.68 -8.43 -6.92
C ILE A 69 14.72 -8.55 -5.39
N PRO A 70 13.76 -7.96 -4.65
CA PRO A 70 13.73 -8.08 -3.21
C PRO A 70 13.40 -9.50 -2.79
N ASP A 71 14.01 -9.94 -1.69
CA ASP A 71 13.63 -11.23 -1.09
C ASP A 71 12.28 -11.12 -0.42
N LYS A 72 11.38 -12.01 -0.75
CA LYS A 72 10.16 -12.27 0.01
C LYS A 72 10.46 -13.30 1.08
N GLY A 73 10.11 -12.97 2.32
CA GLY A 73 10.23 -13.90 3.41
C GLY A 73 9.00 -14.79 3.50
N LEU A 74 9.20 -16.07 3.24
CA LEU A 74 8.20 -17.07 3.58
C LEU A 74 8.59 -17.72 4.92
N TYR A 75 7.64 -17.78 5.84
CA TYR A 75 7.76 -18.51 7.09
C TYR A 75 7.18 -19.90 6.92
N THR A 76 7.96 -20.92 7.23
CA THR A 76 7.45 -22.28 7.23
C THR A 76 6.52 -22.49 8.43
N VAL A 77 5.28 -22.90 8.17
CA VAL A 77 4.33 -23.29 9.22
C VAL A 77 4.54 -24.76 9.56
N ARG A 78 4.79 -25.05 10.84
CA ARG A 78 5.02 -26.41 11.34
C ARG A 78 4.18 -26.70 12.56
N THR A 79 3.76 -27.94 12.71
CA THR A 79 3.16 -28.46 13.96
C THR A 79 4.24 -28.66 15.04
N GLY A 80 3.83 -28.80 16.30
CA GLY A 80 4.78 -28.99 17.42
C GLY A 80 5.66 -30.24 17.31
N ASP A 81 5.25 -31.24 16.52
CA ASP A 81 6.01 -32.44 16.16
C ASP A 81 6.90 -32.25 14.91
N GLY A 82 6.93 -31.02 14.35
CA GLY A 82 7.82 -30.65 13.27
C GLY A 82 7.29 -30.89 11.86
N VAL A 83 6.07 -31.36 11.68
CA VAL A 83 5.47 -31.59 10.36
C VAL A 83 5.20 -30.24 9.69
N LYS A 84 5.67 -30.07 8.45
CA LYS A 84 5.42 -28.88 7.64
C LYS A 84 3.96 -28.90 7.18
N VAL A 85 3.22 -27.85 7.53
CA VAL A 85 1.79 -27.65 7.15
C VAL A 85 1.69 -26.81 5.87
N GLY A 86 2.62 -25.85 5.73
CA GLY A 86 2.63 -24.93 4.60
C GLY A 86 3.61 -23.80 4.82
N GLU A 87 3.37 -22.69 4.13
CA GLU A 87 4.15 -21.45 4.26
C GLU A 87 3.19 -20.26 4.33
N VAL A 88 3.59 -19.25 5.07
CA VAL A 88 2.88 -17.97 5.18
C VAL A 88 3.84 -16.83 4.89
N ASP A 89 3.31 -15.76 4.35
CA ASP A 89 4.09 -14.57 4.05
C ASP A 89 4.58 -13.89 5.34
N GLU A 90 5.71 -13.23 5.25
CA GLU A 90 6.33 -12.49 6.34
C GLU A 90 5.40 -11.38 6.87
N GLU A 91 4.63 -10.73 6.01
CA GLU A 91 3.70 -9.67 6.42
C GLU A 91 2.61 -10.23 7.34
N PHE A 92 2.07 -11.40 6.98
CA PHE A 92 1.12 -12.11 7.83
C PHE A 92 1.71 -12.46 9.20
N VAL A 93 2.95 -12.97 9.23
CA VAL A 93 3.62 -13.37 10.48
C VAL A 93 3.94 -12.15 11.35
N TYR A 94 4.26 -11.03 10.73
CA TYR A 94 4.54 -9.79 11.45
C TYR A 94 3.31 -9.22 12.16
N GLU A 95 2.14 -9.36 11.53
CA GLU A 95 0.86 -8.93 12.10
C GLU A 95 0.25 -9.96 13.07
N SER A 96 0.88 -11.13 13.19
CA SER A 96 0.39 -12.25 13.99
C SER A 96 1.06 -12.33 15.35
N GLN A 97 0.31 -12.77 16.35
CA GLN A 97 0.78 -12.99 17.72
C GLN A 97 0.58 -14.44 18.16
N LYS A 98 1.33 -14.81 19.21
CA LYS A 98 1.14 -16.09 19.90
C LYS A 98 -0.28 -16.20 20.43
N GLY A 99 -1.00 -17.25 20.06
CA GLY A 99 -2.40 -17.44 20.39
C GLY A 99 -3.39 -17.17 19.28
N ASP A 100 -2.97 -16.44 18.23
CA ASP A 100 -3.82 -16.16 17.07
C ASP A 100 -4.20 -17.44 16.33
N ARG A 101 -5.37 -17.42 15.72
CA ARG A 101 -5.87 -18.51 14.90
C ARG A 101 -5.98 -18.06 13.45
N PHE A 102 -5.55 -18.92 12.54
CA PHE A 102 -5.64 -18.64 11.10
C PHE A 102 -5.95 -19.89 10.30
N LEU A 103 -6.48 -19.70 9.11
CA LEU A 103 -6.76 -20.76 8.15
C LEU A 103 -5.54 -21.02 7.28
N LEU A 104 -5.12 -22.25 7.14
CA LEU A 104 -4.13 -22.66 6.16
C LEU A 104 -4.58 -23.99 5.54
N GLY A 105 -4.86 -23.94 4.24
CA GLY A 105 -5.58 -25.01 3.57
C GLY A 105 -7.02 -25.13 4.11
N ALA A 106 -7.46 -26.34 4.38
CA ALA A 106 -8.82 -26.64 4.89
C ALA A 106 -8.91 -26.59 6.44
N PHE A 107 -7.84 -26.25 7.13
CA PHE A 107 -7.76 -26.36 8.59
C PHE A 107 -7.47 -25.01 9.24
N ALA A 108 -7.97 -24.83 10.47
CA ALA A 108 -7.61 -23.73 11.32
C ALA A 108 -6.43 -24.11 12.24
N TRP A 109 -5.53 -23.18 12.40
CA TRP A 109 -4.30 -23.34 13.17
C TRP A 109 -4.16 -22.23 14.20
N LYS A 110 -3.77 -22.58 15.41
CA LYS A 110 -3.43 -21.63 16.48
C LYS A 110 -1.92 -21.50 16.57
N ILE A 111 -1.41 -20.27 16.53
CA ILE A 111 0.00 -19.97 16.68
C ILE A 111 0.44 -20.27 18.11
N GLN A 112 1.39 -21.19 18.24
CA GLN A 112 2.01 -21.54 19.51
C GLN A 112 3.30 -20.77 19.75
N ASP A 113 4.09 -20.60 18.67
CA ASP A 113 5.35 -19.87 18.71
C ASP A 113 5.73 -19.31 17.35
N ILE A 114 6.43 -18.19 17.35
CA ILE A 114 6.97 -17.54 16.15
C ILE A 114 8.49 -17.49 16.30
N SER A 115 9.17 -18.25 15.46
CA SER A 115 10.64 -18.29 15.41
C SER A 115 11.18 -17.40 14.28
N ARG A 116 12.48 -17.49 14.00
CA ARG A 116 13.14 -16.62 13.00
C ARG A 116 12.66 -16.84 11.56
N ASP A 117 12.25 -18.05 11.22
CA ASP A 117 11.92 -18.52 9.87
C ASP A 117 10.72 -19.47 9.84
N SER A 118 10.10 -19.67 10.98
CA SER A 118 9.01 -20.64 11.12
C SER A 118 7.99 -20.22 12.17
N VAL A 119 6.75 -20.66 11.95
CA VAL A 119 5.64 -20.52 12.87
C VAL A 119 5.24 -21.91 13.34
N THR A 120 5.31 -22.14 14.64
CA THR A 120 4.82 -23.38 15.25
C THR A 120 3.34 -23.26 15.58
N VAL A 121 2.55 -24.24 15.13
CA VAL A 121 1.10 -24.20 15.24
C VAL A 121 0.55 -25.47 15.84
N ALA A 122 -0.66 -25.37 16.40
CA ALA A 122 -1.52 -26.50 16.74
C ALA A 122 -2.86 -26.38 16.03
N GLN A 123 -3.49 -27.51 15.71
CA GLN A 123 -4.82 -27.50 15.13
C GLN A 123 -5.83 -26.84 16.09
N ALA A 124 -6.74 -26.05 15.53
CA ALA A 124 -7.72 -25.28 16.29
C ALA A 124 -9.12 -25.37 15.63
N PRO A 125 -10.19 -25.07 16.37
CA PRO A 125 -11.51 -24.87 15.78
C PRO A 125 -11.51 -23.74 14.75
N LEU A 126 -12.37 -23.87 13.72
CA LEU A 126 -12.55 -22.88 12.66
C LEU A 126 -13.08 -21.53 13.17
N GLU A 127 -13.79 -21.58 14.29
CA GLU A 127 -14.43 -20.41 14.89
C GLU A 127 -13.40 -19.36 15.32
N GLY A 128 -13.50 -18.15 14.80
CA GLY A 128 -12.55 -17.06 15.06
C GLY A 128 -11.17 -17.22 14.39
N ALA A 129 -11.04 -18.13 13.42
CA ALA A 129 -9.81 -18.26 12.64
C ALA A 129 -9.79 -17.23 11.50
N ARG A 130 -8.70 -16.46 11.41
CA ARG A 130 -8.48 -15.47 10.35
C ARG A 130 -8.15 -16.17 9.04
N VAL A 131 -8.60 -15.62 7.94
CA VAL A 131 -8.07 -15.99 6.63
C VAL A 131 -6.74 -15.23 6.45
N PRO A 132 -5.59 -15.91 6.31
CA PRO A 132 -4.38 -15.20 5.96
C PRO A 132 -4.62 -14.55 4.60
N PHE A 133 -4.59 -13.24 4.56
CA PHE A 133 -4.51 -12.58 3.28
C PHE A 133 -3.13 -11.92 3.19
N TRP A 134 -2.51 -12.10 2.08
CA TRP A 134 -1.34 -11.35 1.68
C TRP A 134 -1.77 -10.36 0.61
N LYS A 135 -1.42 -9.12 0.80
CA LYS A 135 -1.51 -8.15 -0.28
C LYS A 135 -0.45 -8.55 -1.30
N GLY A 136 -0.87 -9.26 -2.33
CA GLY A 136 0.03 -9.57 -3.45
C GLY A 136 0.59 -8.27 -4.04
N GLU A 137 1.82 -8.32 -4.58
CA GLU A 137 2.43 -7.19 -5.31
C GLU A 137 1.76 -6.95 -6.67
N LEU A 138 0.47 -7.11 -6.78
CA LEU A 138 -0.25 -6.76 -7.98
C LEU A 138 -0.23 -5.25 -8.12
N LYS A 139 0.39 -4.78 -9.22
CA LYS A 139 0.51 -3.34 -9.53
C LYS A 139 -0.84 -2.65 -9.75
N GLY A 140 -1.95 -3.36 -9.66
CA GLY A 140 -3.27 -2.86 -9.99
C GLY A 140 -3.45 -2.60 -11.50
N ARG A 141 -4.69 -2.36 -11.92
CA ARG A 141 -4.99 -1.95 -13.30
C ARG A 141 -4.43 -0.55 -13.56
N ASP A 142 -3.86 -0.36 -14.77
CA ASP A 142 -3.54 0.98 -15.24
C ASP A 142 -4.81 1.75 -15.64
N LEU A 143 -4.73 3.07 -15.72
CA LEU A 143 -5.86 3.93 -16.03
C LEU A 143 -6.47 3.64 -17.40
N ARG A 144 -5.67 3.30 -18.41
CA ARG A 144 -6.14 2.97 -19.75
C ARG A 144 -7.00 1.71 -19.74
N THR A 145 -6.54 0.66 -19.09
CA THR A 145 -7.29 -0.60 -18.92
C THR A 145 -8.55 -0.35 -18.09
N SER A 146 -8.46 0.46 -17.04
CA SER A 146 -9.58 0.84 -16.20
C SER A 146 -10.66 1.61 -16.94
N LYS A 147 -10.29 2.60 -17.77
CA LYS A 147 -11.24 3.30 -18.65
C LYS A 147 -11.87 2.36 -19.69
N ALA A 148 -11.10 1.38 -20.21
CA ALA A 148 -11.68 0.36 -21.10
C ALA A 148 -12.69 -0.52 -20.38
N PHE A 149 -12.42 -0.87 -19.13
CA PHE A 149 -13.34 -1.61 -18.28
C PHE A 149 -14.61 -0.79 -17.97
N GLY A 150 -14.46 0.49 -17.66
CA GLY A 150 -15.60 1.41 -17.45
C GLY A 150 -16.51 1.51 -18.66
N ARG A 151 -15.98 1.50 -19.90
CA ARG A 151 -16.81 1.47 -21.13
C ARG A 151 -17.67 0.21 -21.23
N ILE A 152 -17.19 -0.94 -20.76
CA ILE A 152 -18.01 -2.16 -20.69
C ILE A 152 -19.19 -1.94 -19.73
N TYR A 153 -18.96 -1.30 -18.59
CA TYR A 153 -20.04 -0.97 -17.65
C TYR A 153 -21.06 -0.02 -18.27
N HIS A 154 -20.63 0.95 -19.06
CA HIS A 154 -21.52 1.81 -19.82
C HIS A 154 -22.41 1.02 -20.79
N GLU A 155 -21.82 0.10 -21.57
CA GLU A 155 -22.56 -0.79 -22.48
C GLU A 155 -23.55 -1.70 -21.72
N LEU A 156 -23.17 -2.18 -20.53
CA LEU A 156 -24.04 -3.00 -19.69
C LEU A 156 -25.19 -2.19 -19.10
N GLN A 157 -24.97 -0.91 -18.74
CA GLN A 157 -26.03 0.01 -18.33
C GLN A 157 -27.06 0.18 -19.45
N GLU A 158 -26.62 0.51 -20.67
CA GLU A 158 -27.50 0.62 -21.82
C GLU A 158 -28.26 -0.69 -22.10
N ALA A 159 -27.58 -1.83 -22.02
CA ALA A 159 -28.20 -3.13 -22.23
C ALA A 159 -29.26 -3.44 -21.14
N CYS A 160 -29.02 -3.00 -19.92
CA CYS A 160 -29.98 -3.13 -18.82
C CYS A 160 -31.26 -2.34 -19.11
N GLU A 161 -31.13 -1.07 -19.54
CA GLU A 161 -32.23 -0.21 -19.92
C GLU A 161 -33.05 -0.75 -21.10
N LYS A 162 -32.37 -1.33 -22.06
CA LYS A 162 -32.97 -1.95 -23.27
C LYS A 162 -33.52 -3.37 -23.02
N GLY A 163 -33.37 -3.94 -21.82
CA GLY A 163 -33.82 -5.30 -21.48
C GLY A 163 -33.02 -6.42 -22.17
N SER A 164 -31.80 -6.12 -22.65
CA SER A 164 -30.93 -7.04 -23.40
C SER A 164 -29.64 -7.41 -22.64
N LEU A 165 -29.65 -7.30 -21.32
CA LEU A 165 -28.45 -7.44 -20.48
C LEU A 165 -27.83 -8.85 -20.57
N VAL A 166 -28.65 -9.91 -20.55
CA VAL A 166 -28.16 -11.29 -20.65
C VAL A 166 -27.44 -11.51 -21.98
N GLN A 167 -28.02 -11.02 -23.07
CA GLN A 167 -27.39 -11.11 -24.39
C GLN A 167 -26.09 -10.31 -24.49
N ALA A 168 -26.00 -9.18 -23.79
CA ALA A 168 -24.75 -8.41 -23.73
C ALA A 168 -23.66 -9.16 -22.95
N LEU A 169 -24.02 -9.80 -21.84
CA LEU A 169 -23.11 -10.61 -21.03
C LEU A 169 -22.64 -11.86 -21.79
N ASN A 170 -23.55 -12.53 -22.53
CA ASN A 170 -23.19 -13.67 -23.39
C ASN A 170 -22.17 -13.25 -24.47
N ARG A 171 -22.32 -12.05 -25.05
CA ARG A 171 -21.34 -11.53 -26.06
C ARG A 171 -19.97 -11.28 -25.41
N LEU A 172 -19.90 -11.02 -24.12
CA LEU A 172 -18.65 -10.91 -23.35
C LEU A 172 -18.04 -12.29 -23.01
N GLY A 173 -18.69 -13.38 -23.37
CA GLY A 173 -18.18 -14.74 -23.22
C GLY A 173 -18.72 -15.49 -21.99
N LEU A 174 -19.69 -14.96 -21.28
CA LEU A 174 -20.34 -15.68 -20.20
C LEU A 174 -21.32 -16.73 -20.79
N ASP A 175 -21.39 -17.89 -20.17
CA ASP A 175 -22.47 -18.85 -20.44
C ASP A 175 -23.82 -18.35 -19.87
N ASP A 176 -24.91 -18.99 -20.24
CA ASP A 176 -26.25 -18.55 -19.87
C ASP A 176 -26.45 -18.48 -18.33
N ALA A 177 -25.93 -19.44 -17.60
CA ALA A 177 -26.07 -19.46 -16.13
C ALA A 177 -25.27 -18.32 -15.47
N ALA A 178 -24.04 -18.09 -15.92
CA ALA A 178 -23.20 -16.99 -15.43
C ALA A 178 -23.78 -15.63 -15.86
N ALA A 179 -24.31 -15.52 -17.08
CA ALA A 179 -24.95 -14.31 -17.58
C ALA A 179 -26.22 -13.96 -16.78
N ASP A 180 -27.07 -14.95 -16.43
CA ASP A 180 -28.26 -14.72 -15.62
C ASP A 180 -27.92 -14.27 -14.19
N LEU A 181 -26.93 -14.91 -13.55
CA LEU A 181 -26.44 -14.51 -12.23
C LEU A 181 -25.87 -13.08 -12.22
N SER A 182 -25.02 -12.79 -13.21
CA SER A 182 -24.42 -11.46 -13.36
C SER A 182 -25.47 -10.39 -13.67
N ALA A 183 -26.45 -10.71 -14.54
CA ALA A 183 -27.55 -9.81 -14.84
C ALA A 183 -28.40 -9.52 -13.59
N GLY A 184 -28.63 -10.52 -12.76
CA GLY A 184 -29.33 -10.35 -11.47
C GLY A 184 -28.55 -9.42 -10.50
N PHE A 185 -27.24 -9.55 -10.44
CA PHE A 185 -26.39 -8.64 -9.64
C PHE A 185 -26.42 -7.22 -10.17
N ILE A 186 -26.21 -7.03 -11.48
CA ILE A 186 -26.21 -5.71 -12.14
C ILE A 186 -27.56 -5.02 -11.95
N LYS A 187 -28.68 -5.72 -12.15
CA LYS A 187 -30.02 -5.15 -11.93
C LYS A 187 -30.23 -4.67 -10.51
N ARG A 188 -29.77 -5.42 -9.50
CA ARG A 188 -29.85 -4.99 -8.10
C ARG A 188 -28.98 -3.76 -7.85
N GLN A 189 -27.80 -3.69 -8.47
CA GLN A 189 -26.95 -2.51 -8.36
C GLN A 189 -27.62 -1.30 -8.98
N VAL A 190 -28.08 -1.39 -10.22
CA VAL A 190 -28.80 -0.31 -10.91
C VAL A 190 -30.04 0.16 -10.12
N GLN A 191 -30.78 -0.79 -9.53
CA GLN A 191 -31.93 -0.46 -8.70
C GLN A 191 -31.56 0.29 -7.41
N ALA A 192 -30.41 -0.05 -6.81
CA ALA A 192 -29.93 0.57 -5.58
C ALA A 192 -29.34 1.99 -5.81
N THR A 193 -28.69 2.21 -6.97
CA THR A 193 -27.88 3.41 -7.23
C THR A 193 -28.37 4.25 -8.43
N ASP A 194 -29.52 3.85 -9.02
CA ASP A 194 -30.07 4.48 -10.23
C ASP A 194 -29.04 4.59 -11.37
N GLY A 195 -28.26 3.51 -11.58
CA GLY A 195 -27.26 3.37 -12.62
C GLY A 195 -25.98 2.67 -12.17
N LEU A 196 -25.08 2.42 -13.13
CA LEU A 196 -23.74 1.86 -12.87
C LEU A 196 -22.68 2.96 -12.87
N PRO A 197 -21.60 2.80 -12.13
CA PRO A 197 -20.39 3.58 -12.37
C PRO A 197 -19.79 3.16 -13.71
N ASP A 198 -19.17 4.09 -14.44
CA ASP A 198 -18.51 3.82 -15.72
C ASP A 198 -17.27 4.72 -15.90
N ASP A 199 -16.71 4.79 -17.11
CA ASP A 199 -15.56 5.64 -17.42
C ASP A 199 -15.87 7.14 -17.43
N LYS A 200 -17.16 7.53 -17.33
CA LYS A 200 -17.63 8.92 -17.33
C LYS A 200 -18.52 9.24 -16.12
N THR A 201 -18.76 8.29 -15.25
CA THR A 201 -19.67 8.46 -14.11
C THR A 201 -19.06 7.84 -12.86
N ILE A 202 -18.84 8.67 -11.86
CA ILE A 202 -18.50 8.25 -10.48
C ILE A 202 -19.77 8.32 -9.65
N LEU A 203 -20.10 7.26 -8.94
CA LEU A 203 -21.17 7.25 -7.96
C LEU A 203 -20.58 7.42 -6.56
N VAL A 204 -21.12 8.33 -5.77
CA VAL A 204 -20.72 8.57 -4.38
C VAL A 204 -21.91 8.28 -3.50
N GLU A 205 -21.82 7.20 -2.76
CA GLU A 205 -22.90 6.66 -1.94
C GLU A 205 -22.61 6.91 -0.47
N HIS A 206 -23.48 7.66 0.22
CA HIS A 206 -23.44 7.88 1.66
C HIS A 206 -24.37 6.90 2.36
N PHE A 207 -23.88 6.18 3.32
CA PHE A 207 -24.67 5.26 4.14
C PHE A 207 -24.10 5.14 5.56
N ARG A 208 -24.69 4.28 6.38
CA ARG A 208 -24.22 3.98 7.73
C ARG A 208 -23.90 2.51 7.84
N ASP A 209 -22.87 2.21 8.61
CA ASP A 209 -22.60 0.83 9.01
C ASP A 209 -23.60 0.34 10.06
N GLN A 210 -23.49 -0.93 10.44
CA GLN A 210 -24.36 -1.53 11.47
C GLN A 210 -24.22 -0.88 12.84
N SER A 211 -23.14 -0.18 13.11
CA SER A 211 -22.87 0.56 14.35
C SER A 211 -23.35 2.02 14.29
N GLY A 212 -23.88 2.45 13.15
CA GLY A 212 -24.36 3.81 12.92
C GLY A 212 -23.31 4.80 12.47
N ASN A 213 -22.05 4.38 12.27
CA ASN A 213 -20.98 5.25 11.78
C ASN A 213 -21.18 5.60 10.31
N ALA A 214 -20.91 6.85 9.95
CA ALA A 214 -21.02 7.30 8.58
C ALA A 214 -19.93 6.70 7.69
N GLN A 215 -20.32 6.29 6.49
CA GLN A 215 -19.45 5.76 5.45
C GLN A 215 -19.73 6.43 4.11
N ILE A 216 -18.72 6.54 3.27
CA ILE A 216 -18.84 7.00 1.88
C ILE A 216 -18.19 5.95 0.99
N MET A 217 -18.99 5.36 0.10
CA MET A 217 -18.46 4.53 -0.98
C MET A 217 -18.35 5.38 -2.26
N ILE A 218 -17.17 5.46 -2.79
CA ILE A 218 -16.88 6.09 -4.08
C ILE A 218 -16.64 4.97 -5.07
N HIS A 219 -17.61 4.72 -5.95
CA HIS A 219 -17.52 3.75 -7.02
C HIS A 219 -16.68 4.34 -8.16
N SER A 220 -15.37 4.13 -8.06
CA SER A 220 -14.36 4.63 -8.98
C SER A 220 -13.69 3.46 -9.67
N LEU A 221 -14.01 3.23 -10.94
CA LEU A 221 -13.48 2.10 -11.73
C LEU A 221 -12.08 2.36 -12.28
N PHE A 222 -11.35 3.38 -11.79
CA PHE A 222 -10.09 3.84 -12.37
C PHE A 222 -8.86 3.06 -11.93
N GLY A 223 -9.04 2.00 -11.14
CA GLY A 223 -7.97 1.10 -10.73
C GLY A 223 -7.23 1.54 -9.47
N LYS A 224 -6.65 0.60 -8.77
CA LYS A 224 -6.00 0.84 -7.48
C LYS A 224 -4.86 1.85 -7.56
N ARG A 225 -4.14 1.91 -8.68
CA ARG A 225 -3.04 2.88 -8.87
C ARG A 225 -3.50 4.34 -8.83
N VAL A 226 -4.77 4.61 -9.18
CA VAL A 226 -5.43 5.91 -9.07
C VAL A 226 -6.20 6.02 -7.75
N ASN A 227 -6.93 4.99 -7.39
CA ASN A 227 -7.81 5.00 -6.21
C ASN A 227 -7.02 5.14 -4.90
N ALA A 228 -5.86 4.50 -4.75
CA ALA A 228 -5.08 4.57 -3.51
C ALA A 228 -4.54 5.99 -3.22
N PRO A 229 -3.83 6.68 -4.13
CA PRO A 229 -3.43 8.06 -3.88
C PRO A 229 -4.64 9.01 -3.77
N LEU A 230 -5.72 8.79 -4.53
CA LEU A 230 -6.94 9.58 -4.40
C LEU A 230 -7.57 9.42 -3.01
N ALA A 231 -7.63 8.21 -2.46
CA ALA A 231 -8.13 7.95 -1.11
C ALA A 231 -7.36 8.75 -0.05
N LEU A 232 -6.03 8.80 -0.15
CA LEU A 232 -5.20 9.59 0.76
C LEU A 232 -5.49 11.09 0.66
N LEU A 233 -5.69 11.61 -0.54
CA LEU A 233 -6.08 13.01 -0.77
C LEU A 233 -7.47 13.31 -0.22
N LEU A 234 -8.42 12.39 -0.36
CA LEU A 234 -9.77 12.53 0.18
C LEU A 234 -9.80 12.50 1.72
N GLN A 235 -8.97 11.64 2.35
CA GLN A 235 -8.78 11.66 3.80
C GLN A 235 -8.26 13.03 4.28
N GLN A 236 -7.28 13.57 3.57
CA GLN A 236 -6.74 14.91 3.87
C GLN A 236 -7.79 15.99 3.67
N ALA A 237 -8.60 15.93 2.60
CA ALA A 237 -9.69 16.87 2.35
C ALA A 237 -10.79 16.79 3.45
N ALA A 238 -11.16 15.59 3.89
CA ALA A 238 -12.12 15.40 4.98
C ALA A 238 -11.60 16.00 6.29
N ARG A 239 -10.32 15.79 6.60
CA ARG A 239 -9.67 16.38 7.78
C ARG A 239 -9.64 17.90 7.72
N GLN A 240 -9.29 18.47 6.57
CA GLN A 240 -9.20 19.93 6.41
C GLN A 240 -10.58 20.60 6.47
N ARG A 241 -11.62 19.98 5.88
CA ARG A 241 -12.95 20.57 5.76
C ARG A 241 -13.79 20.43 7.04
N ALA A 242 -13.75 19.25 7.65
CA ALA A 242 -14.64 18.91 8.76
C ALA A 242 -13.90 18.62 10.08
N GLY A 243 -12.57 18.59 10.07
CA GLY A 243 -11.77 18.25 11.25
C GLY A 243 -11.85 16.76 11.64
N ILE A 244 -12.44 15.93 10.78
CA ILE A 244 -12.64 14.50 11.06
C ILE A 244 -11.51 13.64 10.48
N ASN A 245 -11.09 12.66 11.24
CA ASN A 245 -10.21 11.62 10.75
C ASN A 245 -11.05 10.45 10.22
N VAL A 246 -10.79 10.06 8.98
CA VAL A 246 -11.47 8.94 8.33
C VAL A 246 -10.46 7.86 7.96
N GLY A 247 -10.84 6.62 8.15
CA GLY A 247 -10.13 5.48 7.58
C GLY A 247 -10.51 5.30 6.11
N CYS A 248 -9.72 4.53 5.37
CA CYS A 248 -10.06 4.16 4.00
C CYS A 248 -9.71 2.70 3.70
N VAL A 249 -10.47 2.12 2.78
CA VAL A 249 -10.14 0.90 2.06
C VAL A 249 -10.25 1.22 0.58
N GLU A 250 -9.22 0.92 -0.18
CA GLU A 250 -9.15 1.18 -1.60
C GLU A 250 -8.87 -0.10 -2.39
N GLU A 251 -9.60 -0.28 -3.47
CA GLU A 251 -9.44 -1.39 -4.42
C GLU A 251 -9.58 -0.90 -5.87
N GLU A 252 -9.56 -1.85 -6.81
CA GLU A 252 -9.61 -1.57 -8.24
C GLU A 252 -10.87 -0.78 -8.67
N ASP A 253 -11.99 -1.02 -7.98
CA ASP A 253 -13.30 -0.56 -8.40
C ASP A 253 -13.94 0.45 -7.44
N GLY A 254 -13.17 0.91 -6.44
CA GLY A 254 -13.69 1.92 -5.53
C GLY A 254 -12.83 2.25 -4.33
N ILE A 255 -13.33 3.23 -3.59
CA ILE A 255 -12.76 3.72 -2.35
C ILE A 255 -13.89 3.77 -1.32
N LEU A 256 -13.70 3.10 -0.19
CA LEU A 256 -14.57 3.23 0.97
C LEU A 256 -13.88 4.11 2.01
N LEU A 257 -14.48 5.25 2.32
CA LEU A 257 -14.10 6.09 3.45
C LEU A 257 -15.04 5.77 4.62
N TYR A 258 -14.48 5.59 5.81
CA TYR A 258 -15.27 5.28 7.00
C TYR A 258 -14.83 6.13 8.20
N SER A 259 -15.79 6.53 9.01
CA SER A 259 -15.57 7.31 10.23
C SER A 259 -15.55 6.43 11.46
N TYR A 260 -15.01 6.98 12.56
CA TYR A 260 -15.05 6.38 13.88
C TYR A 260 -15.89 7.29 14.79
N GLY A 261 -17.17 6.92 14.99
CA GLY A 261 -18.07 7.65 15.90
C GLY A 261 -18.72 8.88 15.31
N GLU A 262 -18.50 9.20 14.02
CA GLU A 262 -19.16 10.34 13.37
C GLU A 262 -20.48 9.90 12.72
N GLU A 263 -21.52 10.73 12.92
CA GLU A 263 -22.83 10.48 12.32
C GLU A 263 -22.91 10.95 10.87
N ARG A 264 -22.07 11.89 10.45
CA ARG A 264 -22.06 12.45 9.10
C ARG A 264 -20.65 12.69 8.59
N MET A 265 -20.47 12.48 7.31
CA MET A 265 -19.26 12.83 6.59
C MET A 265 -19.55 13.92 5.56
N PRO A 266 -18.55 14.77 5.22
CA PRO A 266 -18.76 15.88 4.30
C PRO A 266 -19.05 15.40 2.88
N GLU A 267 -20.00 16.05 2.23
CA GLU A 267 -20.30 15.88 0.80
C GLU A 267 -19.32 16.64 -0.09
N GLY A 268 -19.23 16.25 -1.36
CA GLY A 268 -18.45 16.95 -2.39
C GLY A 268 -16.94 16.83 -2.19
N LEU A 269 -16.44 15.79 -1.53
CA LEU A 269 -15.01 15.62 -1.24
C LEU A 269 -14.15 15.59 -2.52
N LEU A 270 -14.62 15.00 -3.61
CA LEU A 270 -13.89 14.95 -4.88
C LEU A 270 -13.60 16.34 -5.45
N TYR A 271 -14.49 17.31 -5.23
CA TYR A 271 -14.31 18.69 -5.66
C TYR A 271 -13.38 19.51 -4.76
N GLN A 272 -13.05 19.01 -3.56
CA GLN A 272 -12.12 19.67 -2.64
C GLN A 272 -10.66 19.43 -2.97
N VAL A 273 -10.37 18.34 -3.71
CA VAL A 273 -8.99 18.03 -4.11
C VAL A 273 -8.64 18.86 -5.34
N ASP A 274 -7.65 19.75 -5.19
CA ASP A 274 -7.15 20.53 -6.32
C ASP A 274 -6.19 19.68 -7.17
N PRO A 275 -6.45 19.51 -8.50
CA PRO A 275 -5.59 18.74 -9.39
C PRO A 275 -4.12 19.20 -9.37
N GLU A 276 -3.88 20.52 -9.27
CA GLU A 276 -2.53 21.06 -9.28
C GLU A 276 -1.77 20.78 -7.98
N SER A 277 -2.49 20.51 -6.89
CA SER A 277 -1.88 20.18 -5.59
C SER A 277 -1.64 18.68 -5.39
N VAL A 278 -2.06 17.82 -6.30
CA VAL A 278 -1.99 16.35 -6.15
C VAL A 278 -0.58 15.89 -5.80
N VAL A 279 0.41 16.20 -6.63
CA VAL A 279 1.79 15.75 -6.42
C VAL A 279 2.40 16.34 -5.15
N PRO A 280 2.37 17.67 -4.92
CA PRO A 280 2.93 18.24 -3.68
C PRO A 280 2.30 17.69 -2.40
N VAL A 281 0.99 17.45 -2.39
CA VAL A 281 0.30 16.90 -1.23
C VAL A 281 0.67 15.43 -1.02
N LEU A 282 0.73 14.63 -2.09
CA LEU A 282 1.16 13.24 -2.00
C LEU A 282 2.61 13.12 -1.53
N GLU A 283 3.51 13.97 -2.03
CA GLU A 283 4.91 14.02 -1.55
C GLU A 283 5.01 14.30 -0.05
N ALA A 284 4.15 15.17 0.47
CA ALA A 284 4.12 15.50 1.88
C ALA A 284 3.54 14.36 2.76
N LEU A 285 2.53 13.64 2.27
CA LEU A 285 1.84 12.60 3.03
C LEU A 285 2.50 11.22 2.92
N LEU A 286 3.11 10.93 1.79
CA LEU A 286 3.63 9.60 1.43
C LEU A 286 4.64 9.02 2.44
N PRO A 287 5.60 9.79 3.00
CA PRO A 287 6.57 9.27 3.97
C PRO A 287 5.96 8.66 5.23
N ALA A 288 4.74 9.08 5.60
CA ALA A 288 4.02 8.54 6.74
C ALA A 288 3.20 7.28 6.43
N THR A 289 3.15 6.86 5.17
CA THR A 289 2.35 5.71 4.74
C THR A 289 3.10 4.39 4.86
N PRO A 290 2.39 3.27 5.12
CA PRO A 290 3.00 1.93 5.13
C PRO A 290 3.68 1.57 3.80
N ILE A 291 3.11 2.00 2.67
CA ILE A 291 3.66 1.73 1.34
C ILE A 291 5.07 2.32 1.17
N PHE A 292 5.28 3.53 1.70
CA PHE A 292 6.60 4.16 1.67
C PHE A 292 7.61 3.38 2.51
N GLY A 293 7.23 2.92 3.70
CA GLY A 293 8.09 2.10 4.55
C GLY A 293 8.51 0.79 3.89
N ILE A 294 7.59 0.13 3.17
CA ILE A 294 7.87 -1.10 2.42
C ILE A 294 8.83 -0.82 1.25
N ALA A 295 8.54 0.19 0.44
CA ALA A 295 9.38 0.58 -0.69
C ALA A 295 10.78 1.03 -0.22
N PHE A 296 10.85 1.80 0.87
CA PHE A 296 12.11 2.23 1.48
C PHE A 296 12.96 1.03 1.94
N ARG A 297 12.35 0.02 2.55
CA ARG A 297 13.06 -1.21 2.95
C ARG A 297 13.67 -1.90 1.73
N TYR A 298 12.93 -2.04 0.64
CA TYR A 298 13.44 -2.64 -0.59
C TYR A 298 14.58 -1.83 -1.19
N ASN A 299 14.45 -0.52 -1.25
CA ASN A 299 15.49 0.37 -1.76
C ASN A 299 16.74 0.36 -0.88
N SER A 300 16.57 0.33 0.43
CA SER A 300 17.70 0.18 1.37
C SER A 300 18.45 -1.15 1.16
N GLY A 301 17.71 -2.24 0.87
CA GLY A 301 18.32 -3.52 0.51
C GLY A 301 19.10 -3.45 -0.80
N ARG A 302 18.48 -2.89 -1.86
CA ARG A 302 19.13 -2.69 -3.18
C ARG A 302 20.36 -1.79 -3.11
N ALA A 303 20.33 -0.77 -2.26
CA ALA A 303 21.46 0.14 -2.00
C ALA A 303 22.53 -0.45 -1.07
N LEU A 304 22.41 -1.72 -0.69
CA LEU A 304 23.32 -2.44 0.21
C LEU A 304 23.45 -1.77 1.60
N MET A 305 22.42 -1.05 2.07
CA MET A 305 22.47 -0.33 3.34
C MET A 305 22.02 -1.17 4.55
N MET A 306 21.43 -2.35 4.31
CA MET A 306 20.94 -3.22 5.39
C MET A 306 22.03 -3.94 6.17
N GLY A 307 23.23 -4.06 5.60
CA GLY A 307 24.33 -4.79 6.18
C GLY A 307 24.14 -6.30 6.15
N VAL A 308 25.14 -7.02 6.67
CA VAL A 308 25.15 -8.48 6.75
C VAL A 308 25.68 -8.93 8.11
N LYS A 309 25.29 -10.11 8.57
CA LYS A 309 25.90 -10.80 9.70
C LYS A 309 27.03 -11.73 9.22
N LYS A 310 27.96 -12.08 10.12
CA LYS A 310 29.02 -13.10 9.84
C LYS A 310 28.45 -14.44 9.35
N SER A 311 27.19 -14.75 9.69
CA SER A 311 26.50 -15.98 9.32
C SER A 311 25.61 -15.84 8.06
N GLY A 312 25.68 -14.73 7.31
CA GLY A 312 24.88 -14.51 6.10
C GLY A 312 23.91 -13.34 6.21
N ARG A 313 22.77 -13.45 5.52
CA ARG A 313 21.73 -12.41 5.49
C ARG A 313 21.19 -12.05 6.88
N LEU A 314 20.83 -10.80 7.05
CA LEU A 314 20.02 -10.39 8.19
C LEU A 314 18.63 -11.04 8.10
N PRO A 315 18.09 -11.57 9.21
CA PRO A 315 16.68 -11.95 9.26
C PRO A 315 15.78 -10.78 8.89
N LEU A 316 14.67 -11.04 8.23
CA LEU A 316 13.76 -10.01 7.70
C LEU A 316 13.22 -9.09 8.80
N TRP A 317 12.85 -9.61 9.97
CA TRP A 317 12.41 -8.78 11.10
C TRP A 317 13.47 -7.74 11.52
N MET A 318 14.76 -8.11 11.42
CA MET A 318 15.87 -7.19 11.74
C MET A 318 16.09 -6.18 10.61
N GLN A 319 15.85 -6.56 9.36
CA GLN A 319 15.86 -5.64 8.23
C GLN A 319 14.74 -4.59 8.38
N ARG A 320 13.53 -5.00 8.79
CA ARG A 320 12.42 -4.09 9.08
C ARG A 320 12.75 -3.09 10.17
N LEU A 321 13.25 -3.58 11.31
CA LEU A 321 13.62 -2.71 12.42
C LEU A 321 14.66 -1.68 11.98
N ARG A 322 15.73 -2.13 11.32
CA ARG A 322 16.78 -1.22 10.82
C ARG A 322 16.28 -0.25 9.77
N SER A 323 15.43 -0.70 8.83
CA SER A 323 14.88 0.21 7.83
C SER A 323 13.96 1.26 8.43
N ALA A 324 13.18 0.90 9.45
CA ALA A 324 12.32 1.84 10.15
C ALA A 324 13.14 2.88 10.94
N GLU A 325 14.17 2.46 11.67
CA GLU A 325 15.08 3.37 12.39
C GLU A 325 15.81 4.31 11.42
N MET A 326 16.28 3.77 10.29
CA MET A 326 16.94 4.55 9.25
C MET A 326 15.98 5.55 8.59
N LEU A 327 14.75 5.12 8.30
CA LEU A 327 13.72 5.99 7.74
C LEU A 327 13.38 7.13 8.69
N ASP A 328 13.15 6.83 9.97
CA ASP A 328 12.89 7.83 11.01
C ASP A 328 14.01 8.88 11.11
N THR A 329 15.26 8.45 11.04
CA THR A 329 16.42 9.34 11.06
C THR A 329 16.44 10.26 9.84
N LEU A 330 16.30 9.69 8.64
CA LEU A 330 16.37 10.44 7.38
C LEU A 330 15.16 11.38 7.19
N VAL A 331 13.97 11.00 7.66
CA VAL A 331 12.78 11.86 7.58
C VAL A 331 12.86 13.02 8.58
N LYS A 332 13.42 12.81 9.77
CA LYS A 332 13.64 13.92 10.74
C LYS A 332 14.57 14.97 10.19
N ASP A 333 15.62 14.58 9.48
CA ASP A 333 16.53 15.51 8.80
C ASP A 333 15.81 16.33 7.72
N THR A 334 14.74 15.78 7.10
CA THR A 334 13.94 16.50 6.10
C THR A 334 12.80 17.32 6.70
N SER A 335 12.32 17.01 7.91
CA SER A 335 11.21 17.73 8.56
C SER A 335 11.54 19.20 8.93
N GLY A 336 12.79 19.61 8.84
CA GLY A 336 13.23 21.01 8.98
C GLY A 336 12.96 21.90 7.76
N GLY A 337 12.15 21.46 6.77
CA GLY A 337 11.84 22.22 5.56
C GLY A 337 12.88 22.06 4.44
N VAL A 338 13.66 20.99 4.48
CA VAL A 338 14.60 20.66 3.41
C VAL A 338 13.83 20.16 2.19
N SER A 339 14.00 20.84 1.06
CA SER A 339 13.46 20.43 -0.24
C SER A 339 13.80 18.96 -0.51
N LEU A 340 12.85 18.22 -1.13
CA LEU A 340 13.06 16.84 -1.59
C LEU A 340 14.34 16.68 -2.43
N GLU A 341 14.74 17.72 -3.15
CA GLU A 341 15.99 17.76 -3.93
C GLU A 341 17.24 17.59 -3.07
N LYS A 342 17.18 18.01 -1.81
CA LYS A 342 18.28 17.89 -0.82
C LYS A 342 18.12 16.67 0.09
N ALA A 343 17.03 15.93 -0.02
CA ALA A 343 16.80 14.72 0.75
C ALA A 343 17.79 13.62 0.36
N HIS A 344 18.04 12.72 1.30
CA HIS A 344 18.89 11.56 1.07
C HIS A 344 18.46 10.78 -0.19
N PRO A 345 19.38 10.30 -1.04
CA PRO A 345 19.05 9.59 -2.29
C PRO A 345 18.04 8.45 -2.14
N LEU A 346 18.08 7.72 -1.02
CA LEU A 346 17.08 6.67 -0.74
C LEU A 346 15.66 7.21 -0.57
N ILE A 347 15.50 8.35 0.09
CA ILE A 347 14.18 9.00 0.24
C ILE A 347 13.68 9.43 -1.13
N ARG A 348 14.52 10.08 -1.91
CA ARG A 348 14.18 10.54 -3.27
C ARG A 348 13.80 9.40 -4.19
N GLU A 349 14.59 8.32 -4.19
CA GLU A 349 14.32 7.16 -5.03
C GLU A 349 13.06 6.42 -4.58
N THR A 350 12.84 6.30 -3.27
CA THR A 350 11.61 5.70 -2.74
C THR A 350 10.38 6.54 -3.10
N MET A 351 10.47 7.86 -2.99
CA MET A 351 9.42 8.78 -3.41
C MET A 351 9.12 8.61 -4.90
N ARG A 352 10.16 8.63 -5.74
CA ARG A 352 10.03 8.44 -7.18
C ARG A 352 9.36 7.10 -7.51
N GLU A 353 9.81 6.00 -6.90
CA GLU A 353 9.24 4.66 -7.13
C GLU A 353 7.75 4.62 -6.74
N CYS A 354 7.40 5.15 -5.57
CA CYS A 354 6.01 5.21 -5.13
C CYS A 354 5.11 6.02 -6.08
N LEU A 355 5.58 7.20 -6.51
CA LEU A 355 4.79 8.11 -7.34
C LEU A 355 4.79 7.76 -8.84
N THR A 356 5.67 6.87 -9.31
CA THR A 356 5.72 6.52 -10.75
C THR A 356 5.43 5.06 -11.05
N GLN A 357 5.74 4.15 -10.12
CA GLN A 357 5.59 2.71 -10.37
C GLN A 357 4.42 2.09 -9.61
N ILE A 358 4.17 2.56 -8.38
CA ILE A 358 3.12 2.02 -7.52
C ILE A 358 1.83 2.81 -7.71
N TRP A 359 1.88 4.12 -7.61
CA TRP A 359 0.77 5.04 -7.81
C TRP A 359 0.81 5.68 -9.20
N ASP A 360 -0.29 6.32 -9.57
CA ASP A 360 -0.47 7.10 -10.82
C ASP A 360 -1.04 8.49 -10.49
N PRO A 361 -0.22 9.42 -9.96
CA PRO A 361 -0.66 10.78 -9.65
C PRO A 361 -1.13 11.57 -10.87
N GLU A 362 -0.54 11.32 -12.04
CA GLU A 362 -0.99 11.98 -13.27
C GLU A 362 -2.38 11.49 -13.68
N GLY A 363 -2.65 10.19 -13.51
CA GLY A 363 -4.01 9.66 -13.66
C GLY A 363 -5.01 10.27 -12.68
N VAL A 364 -4.60 10.51 -11.42
CA VAL A 364 -5.45 11.24 -10.45
C VAL A 364 -5.74 12.66 -10.94
N LYS A 365 -4.74 13.41 -11.41
CA LYS A 365 -4.94 14.75 -11.98
C LYS A 365 -5.90 14.72 -13.16
N GLU A 366 -5.71 13.79 -14.10
CA GLU A 366 -6.58 13.62 -15.27
C GLU A 366 -8.03 13.45 -14.82
N ILE A 367 -8.31 12.52 -13.92
CA ILE A 367 -9.67 12.27 -13.41
C ILE A 367 -10.25 13.52 -12.71
N LEU A 368 -9.48 14.21 -11.87
CA LEU A 368 -9.94 15.42 -11.20
C LEU A 368 -10.21 16.58 -12.16
N HIS A 369 -9.43 16.72 -13.22
CA HIS A 369 -9.71 17.67 -14.30
C HIS A 369 -10.96 17.29 -15.08
N ASP A 370 -11.14 16.00 -15.41
CA ASP A 370 -12.34 15.51 -16.09
C ASP A 370 -13.62 15.74 -15.24
N ILE A 371 -13.53 15.56 -13.91
CA ILE A 371 -14.63 15.91 -12.99
C ILE A 371 -14.94 17.41 -13.04
N ARG A 372 -13.94 18.28 -12.97
CA ARG A 372 -14.12 19.74 -12.96
C ARG A 372 -14.64 20.28 -14.29
N SER A 373 -14.23 19.69 -15.39
CA SER A 373 -14.71 20.06 -16.73
C SER A 373 -16.10 19.51 -17.05
N GLY A 374 -16.61 18.57 -16.24
CA GLY A 374 -17.86 17.87 -16.49
C GLY A 374 -17.74 16.71 -17.51
N ALA A 375 -16.52 16.35 -17.92
CA ALA A 375 -16.28 15.17 -18.75
C ALA A 375 -16.55 13.87 -17.97
N ILE A 376 -16.33 13.88 -16.67
CA ILE A 376 -16.79 12.86 -15.71
C ILE A 376 -17.83 13.48 -14.81
N SER A 377 -19.01 12.87 -14.76
CA SER A 377 -20.08 13.28 -13.84
C SER A 377 -19.91 12.59 -12.49
N VAL A 378 -20.15 13.32 -11.40
CA VAL A 378 -20.20 12.79 -10.05
C VAL A 378 -21.64 12.84 -9.56
N ARG A 379 -22.20 11.67 -9.27
CA ARG A 379 -23.55 11.55 -8.70
C ARG A 379 -23.42 11.15 -7.24
N GLU A 380 -23.81 12.05 -6.35
CA GLU A 380 -23.73 11.86 -4.91
C GLU A 380 -25.13 11.69 -4.33
N PHE A 381 -25.33 10.67 -3.51
CA PHE A 381 -26.63 10.31 -2.96
C PHE A 381 -26.50 9.61 -1.62
N HIS A 382 -27.62 9.51 -0.90
CA HIS A 382 -27.73 8.80 0.37
C HIS A 382 -28.55 7.53 0.20
N SER A 383 -28.09 6.43 0.81
CA SER A 383 -28.80 5.16 0.87
C SER A 383 -28.98 4.69 2.32
N GLU A 384 -30.05 3.95 2.58
CA GLU A 384 -30.29 3.34 3.89
C GLU A 384 -29.40 2.10 4.09
N THR A 385 -29.12 1.40 3.01
CA THR A 385 -28.28 0.18 2.98
C THR A 385 -27.26 0.28 1.86
N PRO A 386 -26.04 -0.24 2.07
CA PRO A 386 -25.03 -0.22 1.04
C PRO A 386 -25.45 -1.00 -0.20
N SER A 387 -25.07 -0.46 -1.35
CA SER A 387 -25.32 -1.10 -2.65
C SER A 387 -24.52 -2.40 -2.81
N PRO A 388 -24.94 -3.33 -3.69
CA PRO A 388 -24.24 -4.60 -3.89
C PRO A 388 -22.75 -4.45 -4.23
N MET A 389 -22.34 -3.43 -4.99
CA MET A 389 -20.93 -3.19 -5.34
C MET A 389 -20.12 -2.63 -4.17
N SER A 390 -20.75 -2.10 -3.13
CA SER A 390 -20.06 -1.60 -1.91
C SER A 390 -19.64 -2.73 -0.97
N LEU A 391 -20.33 -3.86 -1.00
CA LEU A 391 -20.15 -4.96 -0.05
C LEU A 391 -18.71 -5.51 0.04
N PRO A 392 -17.97 -5.69 -1.07
CA PRO A 392 -16.60 -6.20 -0.97
C PRO A 392 -15.67 -5.30 -0.16
N LEU A 393 -15.78 -3.97 -0.30
CA LEU A 393 -14.96 -3.03 0.44
C LEU A 393 -15.41 -2.91 1.90
N GLN A 394 -16.70 -3.06 2.17
CA GLN A 394 -17.20 -3.14 3.54
C GLN A 394 -16.66 -4.38 4.26
N TRP A 395 -16.71 -5.54 3.64
CA TRP A 395 -16.14 -6.76 4.23
C TRP A 395 -14.63 -6.62 4.45
N ALA A 396 -13.93 -5.97 3.53
CA ALA A 396 -12.51 -5.66 3.70
C ALA A 396 -12.28 -4.70 4.87
N GLN A 397 -13.13 -3.68 5.05
CA GLN A 397 -13.07 -2.74 6.17
C GLN A 397 -13.41 -3.44 7.49
N GLU A 398 -14.46 -4.24 7.56
CA GLU A 398 -14.82 -5.00 8.75
C GLU A 398 -13.70 -5.98 9.14
N ALA A 399 -13.10 -6.65 8.15
CA ALA A 399 -11.92 -7.46 8.37
C ALA A 399 -10.77 -6.61 8.93
N ALA A 400 -10.44 -5.47 8.33
CA ALA A 400 -9.38 -4.58 8.80
C ALA A 400 -9.65 -4.08 10.23
N VAL A 401 -10.88 -3.65 10.55
CA VAL A 401 -11.25 -3.22 11.90
C VAL A 401 -11.18 -4.37 12.91
N MET A 402 -11.60 -5.58 12.55
CA MET A 402 -11.39 -6.75 13.40
C MET A 402 -9.91 -7.09 13.60
N TYR A 403 -9.05 -6.76 12.62
CA TYR A 403 -7.59 -6.93 12.72
C TYR A 403 -6.94 -5.77 13.48
N ASP A 404 -7.40 -4.53 13.31
CA ASP A 404 -6.92 -3.35 14.03
C ASP A 404 -7.36 -3.33 15.51
N TYR A 405 -8.45 -4.02 15.85
CA TYR A 405 -8.85 -4.21 17.26
C TYR A 405 -7.91 -5.14 18.04
N TYR A 406 -7.03 -5.87 17.32
CA TYR A 406 -5.80 -6.44 17.87
C TYR A 406 -4.62 -5.66 17.30
N PRO A 407 -4.27 -4.53 17.93
CA PRO A 407 -3.32 -3.59 17.38
C PRO A 407 -1.97 -4.26 17.18
N THR A 408 -1.41 -4.03 16.01
CA THR A 408 0.03 -4.21 15.84
C THR A 408 0.72 -3.47 16.99
N THR A 409 1.60 -4.15 17.70
CA THR A 409 2.21 -3.72 18.98
C THR A 409 2.77 -2.29 18.98
N ARG A 410 2.92 -1.61 17.85
CA ARG A 410 3.36 -0.22 17.73
C ARG A 410 2.22 0.81 17.74
N GLY A 411 1.11 0.56 17.10
CA GLY A 411 -0.03 1.49 17.10
C GLY A 411 -0.69 1.60 18.46
N VAL A 412 -0.74 0.48 19.21
CA VAL A 412 -1.27 0.43 20.58
C VAL A 412 -0.25 0.86 21.62
N GLN A 413 1.02 0.49 21.46
CA GLN A 413 2.03 1.06 22.34
C GLN A 413 2.08 2.58 22.22
N ALA A 414 2.01 3.15 21.02
CA ALA A 414 1.94 4.60 20.85
C ALA A 414 0.63 5.20 21.41
N ALA A 415 -0.52 4.58 21.16
CA ALA A 415 -1.79 5.07 21.70
C ALA A 415 -1.90 4.87 23.23
N VAL A 416 -1.42 3.74 23.75
CA VAL A 416 -1.36 3.49 25.20
C VAL A 416 -0.30 4.36 25.89
N GLU A 417 0.84 4.62 25.25
CA GLU A 417 1.84 5.57 25.76
C GLU A 417 1.33 7.01 25.74
N ASP A 418 0.57 7.42 24.74
CA ASP A 418 -0.06 8.75 24.70
C ASP A 418 -1.21 8.88 25.72
N GLU A 419 -2.05 7.86 25.89
CA GLU A 419 -3.06 7.84 26.97
C GLU A 419 -2.41 7.83 28.37
N LEU A 420 -1.34 7.05 28.57
CA LEU A 420 -0.60 7.05 29.82
C LEU A 420 0.08 8.39 30.09
N LYS A 421 0.65 9.05 29.09
CA LYS A 421 1.21 10.39 29.21
C LYS A 421 0.14 11.43 29.54
N GLN A 422 -1.01 11.39 28.86
CA GLN A 422 -2.14 12.27 29.18
C GLN A 422 -2.68 12.04 30.58
N THR A 423 -2.81 10.79 31.01
CA THR A 423 -3.27 10.44 32.36
C THR A 423 -2.28 10.87 33.43
N GLN A 424 -0.97 10.77 33.18
CA GLN A 424 0.09 11.24 34.08
C GLN A 424 0.15 12.78 34.14
N MET A 425 -0.07 13.48 33.02
CA MET A 425 -0.17 14.94 33.02
C MET A 425 -1.37 15.44 33.83
N ILE A 426 -2.55 14.81 33.66
CA ILE A 426 -3.76 15.14 34.42
C ILE A 426 -3.59 14.81 35.93
N ALA A 427 -2.80 13.79 36.31
CA ALA A 427 -2.50 13.45 37.69
C ALA A 427 -1.44 14.37 38.32
N ALA A 428 -0.59 15.01 37.52
CA ALA A 428 0.42 15.96 37.97
C ALA A 428 -0.12 17.39 38.13
N GLU A 429 -1.29 17.70 37.57
CA GLU A 429 -2.00 18.98 37.68
C GLU A 429 -3.03 18.99 38.84
N LYS A 430 -3.22 17.87 39.52
CA LYS A 430 -4.04 17.77 40.75
C LYS A 430 -3.15 17.64 41.98
#